data_477bde66daf92392a1c5920b5ac9d084
#
_entry.id   477bde66daf92392a1c5920b5ac9d084
#
_cell.length_a   1.000
_cell.length_b   1.000
_cell.length_c   1.000
_cell.angle_alpha   90.00
_cell.angle_beta   90.00
_cell.angle_gamma   90.00
#
_symmetry.space_group_name_H-M   'P 1'
#
loop_
_entity.id
_entity.type
_entity.pdbx_description
1 polymer ?
#
loop_
_entity_poly.entity_id
_entity_poly.type
_entity_poly.pdbx_seq_one_letter_code
_entity_poly.pdbx_strand_id
1 'polypeptide(L)'
;MAESNHKKQAIKLGSMEVVIDPENMKFNESNLSMYLEREGSWYDYFGQRLADAEAFLARHDLEYDVKYAEKFKHYKEQGSSDKLAEAYSKSEPEVEEAKKRSIASKHKVRLLQQHLRAWDKNHDNAQSRGHMIRKEMDKLNIDIYKSKQLDEDIDSKVSAIIKEADV
;
A
#
# COMPACT_ATOMS: atom_id res chain seq x y z
N MET A 1 -21.10 4.74 14.34
CA MET A 1 -20.01 4.36 13.41
C MET A 1 -18.86 3.84 14.24
N ALA A 2 -18.51 2.56 14.13
CA ALA A 2 -17.40 1.97 14.89
C ALA A 2 -16.09 2.54 14.32
N GLU A 3 -15.36 3.30 15.12
CA GLU A 3 -13.99 3.70 14.83
C GLU A 3 -13.15 2.42 14.72
N SER A 4 -12.82 2.03 13.51
CA SER A 4 -11.87 0.95 13.26
C SER A 4 -10.49 1.41 13.74
N ASN A 5 -10.18 1.05 14.97
CA ASN A 5 -8.92 1.37 15.63
C ASN A 5 -7.80 0.52 15.00
N HIS A 6 -7.39 0.87 13.79
CA HIS A 6 -6.29 0.21 13.10
C HIS A 6 -4.99 0.56 13.82
N LYS A 7 -4.50 -0.39 14.63
CA LYS A 7 -3.25 -0.22 15.39
C LYS A 7 -2.06 -0.15 14.43
N LYS A 8 -1.11 0.73 14.74
CA LYS A 8 0.20 0.75 14.11
C LYS A 8 0.86 -0.62 14.24
N GLN A 9 1.44 -1.11 13.16
CA GLN A 9 2.13 -2.39 13.13
C GLN A 9 3.62 -2.16 12.88
N ALA A 10 4.47 -2.70 13.75
CA ALA A 10 5.92 -2.65 13.59
C ALA A 10 6.46 -3.97 13.05
N ILE A 11 7.26 -3.91 11.99
CA ILE A 11 7.93 -5.06 11.37
C ILE A 11 9.43 -4.89 11.58
N LYS A 12 10.07 -5.81 12.29
CA LYS A 12 11.53 -5.81 12.45
C LYS A 12 12.21 -6.54 11.29
N LEU A 13 13.11 -5.85 10.57
CA LEU A 13 13.95 -6.36 9.50
C LEU A 13 15.43 -6.22 9.92
N GLY A 14 15.99 -7.27 10.52
CA GLY A 14 17.32 -7.17 11.14
C GLY A 14 17.35 -6.12 12.24
N SER A 15 18.23 -5.12 12.12
CA SER A 15 18.33 -3.97 13.02
C SER A 15 17.33 -2.85 12.73
N MET A 16 16.65 -2.90 11.59
CA MET A 16 15.67 -1.87 11.17
C MET A 16 14.26 -2.22 11.66
N GLU A 17 13.50 -1.19 11.99
CA GLU A 17 12.08 -1.28 12.32
C GLU A 17 11.27 -0.49 11.30
N VAL A 18 10.33 -1.16 10.64
CA VAL A 18 9.40 -0.57 9.67
C VAL A 18 8.06 -0.43 10.34
N VAL A 19 7.57 0.80 10.49
CA VAL A 19 6.27 1.09 11.09
C VAL A 19 5.25 1.29 9.98
N ILE A 20 4.25 0.42 9.96
CA ILE A 20 3.06 0.58 9.13
C ILE A 20 2.03 1.34 9.95
N ASP A 21 1.76 2.59 9.56
CA ASP A 21 0.77 3.45 10.17
C ASP A 21 -0.40 3.65 9.19
N PRO A 22 -1.58 3.10 9.47
CA PRO A 22 -2.75 3.26 8.60
C PRO A 22 -3.21 4.71 8.44
N GLU A 23 -2.86 5.60 9.38
CA GLU A 23 -3.19 7.03 9.27
C GLU A 23 -2.48 7.70 8.08
N ASN A 24 -1.29 7.20 7.69
CA ASN A 24 -0.58 7.72 6.52
C ASN A 24 -1.30 7.47 5.20
N MET A 25 -2.27 6.54 5.19
CA MET A 25 -3.07 6.18 4.02
C MET A 25 -4.40 6.92 3.97
N LYS A 26 -4.77 7.69 4.99
CA LYS A 26 -6.03 8.43 5.04
C LYS A 26 -5.93 9.73 4.26
N PHE A 27 -6.92 9.97 3.43
CA PHE A 27 -7.10 11.25 2.74
C PHE A 27 -8.56 11.69 2.77
N ASN A 28 -8.76 12.99 2.61
CA ASN A 28 -10.05 13.64 2.41
C ASN A 28 -9.91 14.74 1.35
N GLU A 29 -10.95 15.45 1.03
CA GLU A 29 -10.92 16.49 -0.01
C GLU A 29 -9.93 17.61 0.29
N SER A 30 -9.77 17.99 1.56
CA SER A 30 -8.87 19.09 1.95
C SER A 30 -7.39 18.74 1.90
N ASN A 31 -7.02 17.47 2.02
CA ASN A 31 -5.62 17.03 2.01
C ASN A 31 -5.23 16.16 0.81
N LEU A 32 -6.13 15.97 -0.17
CA LEU A 32 -5.94 15.09 -1.31
C LEU A 32 -4.68 15.43 -2.12
N SER A 33 -4.44 16.71 -2.41
CA SER A 33 -3.25 17.15 -3.15
C SER A 33 -1.96 16.79 -2.42
N MET A 34 -1.89 17.11 -1.13
CA MET A 34 -0.74 16.80 -0.28
C MET A 34 -0.54 15.28 -0.11
N TYR A 35 -1.64 14.52 -0.07
CA TYR A 35 -1.57 13.05 -0.05
C TYR A 35 -0.92 12.52 -1.33
N LEU A 36 -1.38 12.95 -2.52
CA LEU A 36 -0.84 12.51 -3.81
C LEU A 36 0.63 12.90 -4.02
N GLU A 37 1.06 14.06 -3.52
CA GLU A 37 2.47 14.47 -3.56
C GLU A 37 3.39 13.56 -2.73
N ARG A 38 2.93 13.10 -1.57
CA ARG A 38 3.72 12.28 -0.65
C ARG A 38 3.69 10.80 -0.98
N GLU A 39 2.67 10.36 -1.68
CA GLU A 39 2.39 8.95 -1.93
C GLU A 39 3.56 8.24 -2.61
N GLY A 40 4.14 8.84 -3.66
CA GLY A 40 5.27 8.27 -4.39
C GLY A 40 6.47 7.97 -3.48
N SER A 41 6.77 8.88 -2.54
CA SER A 41 7.87 8.69 -1.58
C SER A 41 7.60 7.55 -0.59
N TRP A 42 6.36 7.40 -0.13
CA TRP A 42 5.97 6.31 0.75
C TRP A 42 5.98 4.97 0.02
N TYR A 43 5.48 4.95 -1.21
CA TYR A 43 5.47 3.75 -2.03
C TYR A 43 6.88 3.25 -2.31
N ASP A 44 7.80 4.14 -2.68
CA ASP A 44 9.22 3.83 -2.88
C ASP A 44 9.87 3.32 -1.57
N TYR A 45 9.65 4.00 -0.44
CA TYR A 45 10.14 3.57 0.86
C TYR A 45 9.71 2.14 1.21
N PHE A 46 8.41 1.82 1.09
CA PHE A 46 7.92 0.47 1.40
C PHE A 46 8.35 -0.56 0.36
N GLY A 47 8.53 -0.16 -0.91
CA GLY A 47 9.11 -0.99 -1.96
C GLY A 47 10.53 -1.44 -1.63
N GLN A 48 11.38 -0.50 -1.18
CA GLN A 48 12.74 -0.80 -0.71
C GLN A 48 12.72 -1.74 0.51
N ARG A 49 11.83 -1.52 1.48
CA ARG A 49 11.68 -2.40 2.66
C ARG A 49 11.20 -3.80 2.28
N LEU A 50 10.37 -3.92 1.25
CA LEU A 50 9.98 -5.22 0.71
C LEU A 50 11.19 -5.95 0.10
N ALA A 51 11.99 -5.27 -0.71
CA ALA A 51 13.21 -5.86 -1.28
C ALA A 51 14.20 -6.32 -0.20
N ASP A 52 14.39 -5.53 0.87
CA ASP A 52 15.18 -5.93 2.04
C ASP A 52 14.62 -7.19 2.70
N ALA A 53 13.31 -7.25 2.89
CA ALA A 53 12.64 -8.40 3.52
C ALA A 53 12.75 -9.68 2.67
N GLU A 54 12.66 -9.56 1.35
CA GLU A 54 12.87 -10.66 0.39
C GLU A 54 14.32 -11.16 0.42
N ALA A 55 15.29 -10.25 0.51
CA ALA A 55 16.70 -10.62 0.67
C ALA A 55 16.96 -11.36 1.99
N PHE A 56 16.32 -10.94 3.10
CA PHE A 56 16.38 -11.68 4.37
C PHE A 56 15.71 -13.05 4.27
N LEU A 57 14.58 -13.17 3.59
CA LEU A 57 13.91 -14.44 3.36
C LEU A 57 14.82 -15.39 2.57
N ALA A 58 15.37 -14.95 1.45
CA ALA A 58 16.27 -15.76 0.62
C ALA A 58 17.49 -16.28 1.42
N ARG A 59 18.06 -15.44 2.30
CA ARG A 59 19.16 -15.84 3.19
C ARG A 59 18.73 -16.91 4.20
N HIS A 60 17.57 -16.77 4.82
CA HIS A 60 17.08 -17.75 5.80
C HIS A 60 16.63 -19.04 5.13
N ASP A 61 16.12 -19.01 3.91
CA ASP A 61 15.80 -20.20 3.14
C ASP A 61 17.09 -20.97 2.78
N LEU A 62 18.12 -20.26 2.33
CA LEU A 62 19.42 -20.87 2.07
C LEU A 62 20.04 -21.47 3.36
N GLU A 63 19.97 -20.77 4.50
CA GLU A 63 20.45 -21.30 5.79
C GLU A 63 19.74 -22.61 6.15
N TYR A 64 18.43 -22.65 5.96
CA TYR A 64 17.64 -23.86 6.20
C TYR A 64 18.07 -25.01 5.27
N ASP A 65 18.20 -24.74 3.98
CA ASP A 65 18.54 -25.76 2.98
C ASP A 65 19.95 -26.34 3.24
N VAL A 66 20.91 -25.49 3.58
CA VAL A 66 22.28 -25.94 3.93
C VAL A 66 22.27 -26.83 5.18
N LYS A 67 21.65 -26.38 6.27
CA LYS A 67 21.60 -27.16 7.52
C LYS A 67 20.86 -28.48 7.33
N TYR A 68 19.75 -28.46 6.57
CA TYR A 68 19.02 -29.68 6.26
C TYR A 68 19.88 -30.66 5.46
N ALA A 69 20.56 -30.20 4.41
CA ALA A 69 21.41 -31.03 3.57
C ALA A 69 22.59 -31.63 4.35
N GLU A 70 23.23 -30.85 5.24
CA GLU A 70 24.29 -31.34 6.11
C GLU A 70 23.84 -32.46 7.05
N LYS A 71 22.67 -32.28 7.70
CA LYS A 71 22.12 -33.29 8.61
C LYS A 71 21.62 -34.52 7.83
N PHE A 72 20.99 -34.34 6.69
CA PHE A 72 20.57 -35.43 5.82
C PHE A 72 21.75 -36.30 5.37
N LYS A 73 22.86 -35.67 4.92
CA LYS A 73 24.08 -36.35 4.55
C LYS A 73 24.65 -37.13 5.74
N HIS A 74 24.72 -36.51 6.92
CA HIS A 74 25.23 -37.15 8.15
C HIS A 74 24.48 -38.45 8.47
N TYR A 75 23.11 -38.44 8.46
CA TYR A 75 22.32 -39.63 8.73
C TYR A 75 22.39 -40.68 7.63
N LYS A 76 22.60 -40.25 6.38
CA LYS A 76 22.87 -41.22 5.28
C LYS A 76 24.19 -41.94 5.46
N GLU A 77 25.26 -41.27 5.88
CA GLU A 77 26.55 -41.82 6.17
C GLU A 77 26.52 -42.81 7.35
N GLN A 78 25.57 -42.64 8.27
CA GLN A 78 25.27 -43.59 9.35
C GLN A 78 24.43 -44.80 8.92
N GLY A 79 24.11 -44.94 7.66
CA GLY A 79 23.34 -46.07 7.10
C GLY A 79 21.84 -45.96 7.21
N SER A 80 21.31 -44.78 7.57
CA SER A 80 19.86 -44.58 7.61
C SER A 80 19.22 -44.64 6.22
N SER A 81 18.00 -45.21 6.14
CA SER A 81 17.20 -45.13 4.92
C SER A 81 16.82 -43.68 4.62
N ASP A 82 16.49 -43.32 3.38
CA ASP A 82 16.15 -41.95 3.00
C ASP A 82 15.02 -41.35 3.84
N LYS A 83 13.96 -42.13 4.10
CA LYS A 83 12.84 -41.68 4.92
C LYS A 83 13.23 -41.40 6.39
N LEU A 84 14.11 -42.23 6.95
CA LEU A 84 14.62 -42.05 8.29
C LEU A 84 15.58 -40.87 8.39
N ALA A 85 16.50 -40.73 7.42
CA ALA A 85 17.42 -39.60 7.34
C ALA A 85 16.67 -38.28 7.21
N GLU A 86 15.60 -38.23 6.38
CA GLU A 86 14.74 -37.07 6.25
C GLU A 86 14.03 -36.71 7.57
N ALA A 87 13.44 -37.72 8.24
CA ALA A 87 12.72 -37.51 9.49
C ALA A 87 13.65 -36.99 10.60
N TYR A 88 14.83 -37.61 10.76
CA TYR A 88 15.83 -37.18 11.75
C TYR A 88 16.38 -35.80 11.46
N SER A 89 16.71 -35.50 10.18
CA SER A 89 17.21 -34.18 9.79
C SER A 89 16.23 -33.07 10.10
N LYS A 90 14.93 -33.31 9.84
CA LYS A 90 13.87 -32.32 10.15
C LYS A 90 13.63 -32.14 11.64
N SER A 91 13.92 -33.16 12.47
CA SER A 91 13.77 -33.06 13.92
C SER A 91 14.99 -32.45 14.65
N GLU A 92 16.08 -32.21 13.92
CA GLU A 92 17.26 -31.54 14.49
C GLU A 92 16.93 -30.10 14.92
N PRO A 93 17.28 -29.70 16.15
CA PRO A 93 16.95 -28.39 16.68
C PRO A 93 17.45 -27.23 15.80
N GLU A 94 18.64 -27.37 15.21
CA GLU A 94 19.25 -26.34 14.34
C GLU A 94 18.47 -26.18 13.02
N VAL A 95 17.96 -27.29 12.46
CA VAL A 95 17.16 -27.28 11.21
C VAL A 95 15.77 -26.72 11.50
N GLU A 96 15.18 -27.13 12.64
CA GLU A 96 13.89 -26.60 13.08
C GLU A 96 13.94 -25.09 13.32
N GLU A 97 15.00 -24.60 13.98
CA GLU A 97 15.15 -23.17 14.22
C GLU A 97 15.37 -22.39 12.92
N ALA A 98 16.19 -22.88 11.99
CA ALA A 98 16.36 -22.27 10.68
C ALA A 98 15.04 -22.22 9.91
N LYS A 99 14.22 -23.28 9.98
CA LYS A 99 12.88 -23.32 9.39
C LYS A 99 11.96 -22.27 9.99
N LYS A 100 11.95 -22.12 11.32
CA LYS A 100 11.15 -21.09 12.02
C LYS A 100 11.55 -19.69 11.57
N ARG A 101 12.86 -19.41 11.37
CA ARG A 101 13.36 -18.12 10.86
C ARG A 101 12.88 -17.86 9.42
N SER A 102 12.95 -18.84 8.53
CA SER A 102 12.43 -18.76 7.16
C SER A 102 10.93 -18.42 7.16
N ILE A 103 10.12 -19.15 7.95
CA ILE A 103 8.67 -18.92 8.07
C ILE A 103 8.38 -17.49 8.59
N ALA A 104 9.10 -17.03 9.60
CA ALA A 104 8.94 -15.70 10.16
C ALA A 104 9.30 -14.61 9.12
N SER A 105 10.35 -14.81 8.31
CA SER A 105 10.72 -13.89 7.23
C SER A 105 9.68 -13.87 6.12
N LYS A 106 9.16 -15.03 5.74
CA LYS A 106 8.08 -15.15 4.75
C LYS A 106 6.81 -14.40 5.18
N HIS A 107 6.49 -14.45 6.48
CA HIS A 107 5.38 -13.68 7.02
C HIS A 107 5.61 -12.17 6.88
N LYS A 108 6.81 -11.66 7.17
CA LYS A 108 7.17 -10.24 7.02
C LYS A 108 7.05 -9.76 5.57
N VAL A 109 7.55 -10.56 4.61
CA VAL A 109 7.38 -10.28 3.18
C VAL A 109 5.91 -10.15 2.81
N ARG A 110 5.07 -11.09 3.25
CA ARG A 110 3.62 -11.04 2.99
C ARG A 110 2.95 -9.79 3.55
N LEU A 111 3.31 -9.38 4.76
CA LEU A 111 2.77 -8.16 5.37
C LEU A 111 3.11 -6.92 4.55
N LEU A 112 4.37 -6.76 4.12
CA LEU A 112 4.79 -5.64 3.29
C LEU A 112 4.13 -5.66 1.91
N GLN A 113 4.00 -6.83 1.28
CA GLN A 113 3.28 -6.98 0.01
C GLN A 113 1.79 -6.58 0.14
N GLN A 114 1.13 -7.00 1.23
CA GLN A 114 -0.25 -6.61 1.50
C GLN A 114 -0.38 -5.10 1.71
N HIS A 115 0.58 -4.50 2.41
CA HIS A 115 0.61 -3.07 2.64
C HIS A 115 0.79 -2.29 1.33
N LEU A 116 1.73 -2.68 0.46
CA LEU A 116 1.90 -2.06 -0.86
C LEU A 116 0.64 -2.18 -1.73
N ARG A 117 -0.01 -3.34 -1.76
CA ARG A 117 -1.28 -3.51 -2.47
C ARG A 117 -2.41 -2.62 -1.91
N ALA A 118 -2.38 -2.34 -0.62
CA ALA A 118 -3.33 -1.40 -0.02
C ALA A 118 -3.03 0.04 -0.45
N TRP A 119 -1.76 0.42 -0.61
CA TRP A 119 -1.35 1.70 -1.18
C TRP A 119 -1.82 1.85 -2.63
N ASP A 120 -1.61 0.84 -3.49
CA ASP A 120 -2.08 0.86 -4.89
C ASP A 120 -3.59 1.16 -4.98
N LYS A 121 -4.39 0.42 -4.18
CA LYS A 121 -5.84 0.64 -4.14
C LYS A 121 -6.23 2.02 -3.63
N ASN A 122 -5.47 2.54 -2.68
CA ASN A 122 -5.72 3.84 -2.10
C ASN A 122 -5.36 4.96 -3.09
N HIS A 123 -4.31 4.76 -3.87
CA HIS A 123 -3.94 5.62 -5.00
C HIS A 123 -5.08 5.73 -6.02
N ASP A 124 -5.61 4.60 -6.50
CA ASP A 124 -6.72 4.56 -7.44
C ASP A 124 -7.95 5.31 -6.90
N ASN A 125 -8.25 5.13 -5.61
CA ASN A 125 -9.33 5.83 -4.94
C ASN A 125 -9.09 7.35 -4.87
N ALA A 126 -7.86 7.78 -4.54
CA ALA A 126 -7.48 9.19 -4.47
C ALA A 126 -7.56 9.85 -5.85
N GLN A 127 -7.06 9.20 -6.88
CA GLN A 127 -7.18 9.69 -8.27
C GLN A 127 -8.64 9.79 -8.70
N SER A 128 -9.45 8.77 -8.44
CA SER A 128 -10.87 8.76 -8.77
C SER A 128 -11.60 9.91 -8.09
N ARG A 129 -11.30 10.19 -6.80
CA ARG A 129 -11.86 11.32 -6.07
C ARG A 129 -11.44 12.65 -6.67
N GLY A 130 -10.17 12.81 -7.04
CA GLY A 130 -9.67 13.99 -7.73
C GLY A 130 -10.37 14.25 -9.07
N HIS A 131 -10.67 13.21 -9.83
CA HIS A 131 -11.47 13.33 -11.07
C HIS A 131 -12.90 13.75 -10.80
N MET A 132 -13.55 13.22 -9.76
CA MET A 132 -14.90 13.62 -9.38
C MET A 132 -14.97 15.10 -8.99
N ILE A 133 -14.05 15.56 -8.13
CA ILE A 133 -13.97 16.96 -7.71
C ILE A 133 -13.81 17.89 -8.93
N ARG A 134 -12.90 17.55 -9.86
CA ARG A 134 -12.74 18.34 -11.09
C ARG A 134 -14.01 18.43 -11.92
N LYS A 135 -14.72 17.33 -12.11
CA LYS A 135 -16.00 17.32 -12.84
C LYS A 135 -17.07 18.15 -12.15
N GLU A 136 -17.11 18.14 -10.83
CA GLU A 136 -18.05 18.97 -10.04
C GLU A 136 -17.71 20.45 -10.20
N MET A 137 -16.42 20.81 -10.14
CA MET A 137 -15.96 22.19 -10.39
C MET A 137 -16.26 22.66 -11.81
N ASP A 138 -16.06 21.81 -12.82
CA ASP A 138 -16.39 22.13 -14.21
C ASP A 138 -17.90 22.40 -14.38
N LYS A 139 -18.75 21.60 -13.76
CA LYS A 139 -20.21 21.85 -13.77
C LYS A 139 -20.58 23.18 -13.12
N LEU A 140 -20.02 23.45 -11.94
CA LEU A 140 -20.24 24.72 -11.24
C LEU A 140 -19.81 25.93 -12.10
N ASN A 141 -18.66 25.84 -12.77
CA ASN A 141 -18.20 26.87 -13.68
C ASN A 141 -19.18 27.08 -14.85
N ILE A 142 -19.65 26.01 -15.47
CA ILE A 142 -20.64 26.07 -16.56
C ILE A 142 -21.96 26.72 -16.07
N ASP A 143 -22.43 26.39 -14.88
CA ASP A 143 -23.64 26.92 -14.31
C ASP A 143 -23.52 28.43 -13.97
N ILE A 144 -22.32 28.83 -13.45
CA ILE A 144 -22.01 30.25 -13.23
C ILE A 144 -21.96 31.05 -14.55
N TYR A 145 -21.39 30.48 -15.61
CA TYR A 145 -21.36 31.10 -16.93
C TYR A 145 -22.78 31.28 -17.50
N LYS A 146 -23.62 30.26 -17.37
CA LYS A 146 -25.04 30.33 -17.84
C LYS A 146 -25.84 31.35 -17.06
N SER A 147 -25.65 31.45 -15.74
CA SER A 147 -26.34 32.45 -14.93
C SER A 147 -25.94 33.88 -15.33
N LYS A 148 -24.64 34.15 -15.55
CA LYS A 148 -24.17 35.45 -16.01
C LYS A 148 -24.72 35.83 -17.38
N GLN A 149 -24.78 34.91 -18.35
CA GLN A 149 -25.40 35.17 -19.65
C GLN A 149 -26.91 35.49 -19.53
N LEU A 150 -27.62 34.80 -18.64
CA LEU A 150 -29.02 35.08 -18.36
C LEU A 150 -29.22 36.48 -17.76
N ASP A 151 -28.37 36.89 -16.83
CA ASP A 151 -28.41 38.22 -16.22
C ASP A 151 -28.13 39.33 -17.28
N GLU A 152 -27.14 39.15 -18.14
CA GLU A 152 -26.81 40.06 -19.24
C GLU A 152 -27.97 40.17 -20.26
N ASP A 153 -28.63 39.06 -20.59
CA ASP A 153 -29.82 39.04 -21.47
C ASP A 153 -31.02 39.76 -20.84
N ILE A 154 -31.23 39.62 -19.54
CA ILE A 154 -32.28 40.32 -18.79
C ILE A 154 -32.00 41.81 -18.78
N ASP A 155 -30.79 42.24 -18.45
CA ASP A 155 -30.38 43.66 -18.41
C ASP A 155 -30.53 44.32 -19.80
N SER A 156 -30.19 43.60 -20.84
CA SER A 156 -30.33 44.11 -22.22
C SER A 156 -31.79 44.30 -22.61
N LYS A 157 -32.70 43.38 -22.24
CA LYS A 157 -34.14 43.47 -22.47
C LYS A 157 -34.79 44.59 -21.66
N VAL A 158 -34.40 44.73 -20.39
CA VAL A 158 -34.88 45.81 -19.52
C VAL A 158 -34.49 47.16 -20.09
N SER A 159 -33.24 47.32 -20.54
CA SER A 159 -32.72 48.55 -21.17
C SER A 159 -33.42 48.88 -22.46
N ALA A 160 -33.84 47.89 -23.27
CA ALA A 160 -34.61 48.08 -24.47
C ALA A 160 -36.04 48.57 -24.15
N ILE A 161 -36.71 47.99 -23.16
CA ILE A 161 -38.07 48.41 -22.75
C ILE A 161 -38.06 49.82 -22.19
N ILE A 162 -37.06 50.22 -21.41
CA ILE A 162 -36.95 51.59 -20.89
C ILE A 162 -36.78 52.60 -22.03
N LYS A 163 -35.96 52.29 -23.03
CA LYS A 163 -35.79 53.17 -24.22
C LYS A 163 -37.07 53.31 -25.05
N GLU A 164 -37.91 52.30 -25.14
CA GLU A 164 -39.19 52.36 -25.82
C GLU A 164 -40.25 53.14 -25.04
N ALA A 165 -40.15 53.21 -23.72
CA ALA A 165 -41.09 53.92 -22.86
C ALA A 165 -40.81 55.44 -22.73
N ASP A 166 -39.61 55.89 -23.12
CA ASP A 166 -39.17 57.30 -23.08
C ASP A 166 -39.43 58.03 -24.41
N VAL A 167 -40.14 57.42 -25.38
CA VAL A 167 -40.54 58.00 -26.68
C VAL A 167 -42.05 58.21 -26.68
#